data_3bbb268c311bf9df8adcce82bc3b5105
#
_entry.id   3bbb268c311bf9df8adcce82bc3b5105
#
_cell.length_a   1.000
_cell.length_b   1.000
_cell.length_c   1.000
_cell.angle_alpha   90.00
_cell.angle_beta   90.00
_cell.angle_gamma   90.00
#
_symmetry.space_group_name_H-M   'P 1'
#
loop_
_entity.id
_entity.type
_entity.pdbx_description
1 polymer ?
#
loop_
_entity_poly.entity_id
_entity_poly.type
_entity_poly.pdbx_seq_one_letter_code
_entity_poly.pdbx_strand_id
1 'polypeptide(L)' 'MGRVFVDCRDYPSEMNCTVAISADTREELVDAAVQHAVAVHGHHDSPELRHELARMIKSQ' A
#
# COMPACT_ATOMS: atom_id res chain seq x y z
N MET A 1 -1.53 12.44 -17.33
CA MET A 1 -2.21 11.51 -16.44
C MET A 1 -1.20 10.79 -15.60
N GLY A 2 -1.31 10.98 -14.30
CA GLY A 2 -0.33 10.41 -13.40
C GLY A 2 -0.71 9.02 -12.93
N ARG A 3 0.31 8.26 -12.62
CA ARG A 3 0.12 7.02 -11.88
C ARG A 3 0.00 7.35 -10.41
N VAL A 4 -0.51 6.41 -9.65
CA VAL A 4 -0.57 6.53 -8.19
C VAL A 4 0.42 5.57 -7.57
N PHE A 5 0.91 5.92 -6.39
CA PHE A 5 1.87 5.06 -5.70
C PHE A 5 1.66 5.12 -4.19
N VAL A 6 2.15 4.10 -3.52
CA VAL A 6 2.21 4.07 -2.06
C VAL A 6 3.63 3.66 -1.66
N ASP A 7 4.18 4.36 -0.69
CA ASP A 7 5.49 4.04 -0.14
C ASP A 7 5.28 3.30 1.18
N CYS A 8 5.72 2.07 1.24
CA CYS A 8 5.58 1.23 2.43
C CYS A 8 6.20 1.86 3.68
N ARG A 9 7.20 2.71 3.50
CA ARG A 9 7.86 3.40 4.62
C ARG A 9 6.94 4.39 5.33
N ASP A 10 5.88 4.85 4.65
CA ASP A 10 4.92 5.78 5.24
C ASP A 10 3.95 5.08 6.19
N TYR A 11 3.87 3.75 6.12
CA TYR A 11 2.99 2.99 6.99
C TYR A 11 3.70 2.74 8.33
N PRO A 12 3.06 3.07 9.46
CA PRO A 12 3.69 2.85 10.77
C PRO A 12 3.86 1.36 11.02
N SER A 13 5.10 0.92 10.94
CA SER A 13 5.47 -0.47 11.10
C SER A 13 6.82 -0.55 11.79
N GLU A 14 7.02 -1.59 12.58
CA GLU A 14 8.31 -1.86 13.20
C GLU A 14 9.32 -2.43 12.21
N MET A 15 8.84 -2.89 11.05
CA MET A 15 9.70 -3.44 10.02
C MET A 15 10.22 -2.33 9.10
N ASN A 16 11.52 -2.37 8.83
CA ASN A 16 12.16 -1.42 7.93
C ASN A 16 11.85 -1.80 6.48
N CYS A 17 10.71 -1.37 5.99
CA CYS A 17 10.30 -1.62 4.62
C CYS A 17 10.78 -0.49 3.72
N THR A 18 11.42 -0.85 2.61
CA THR A 18 11.92 0.13 1.64
C THR A 18 11.23 0.02 0.30
N VAL A 19 10.12 -0.71 0.24
CA VAL A 19 9.40 -0.97 -1.01
C VAL A 19 8.38 0.14 -1.26
N ALA A 20 8.34 0.61 -2.49
CA ALA A 20 7.26 1.48 -2.98
C ALA A 20 6.54 0.73 -4.09
N ILE A 21 5.24 0.87 -4.15
CA ILE A 21 4.39 0.20 -5.13
C ILE A 21 3.65 1.27 -5.92
N SER A 22 3.61 1.12 -7.24
CA SER A 22 2.85 2.03 -8.10
C SER A 22 1.96 1.26 -9.04
N ALA A 23 0.88 1.89 -9.45
CA ALA A 23 -0.09 1.29 -10.37
C ALA A 23 -0.80 2.38 -11.15
N ASP A 24 -1.53 1.98 -12.18
CA ASP A 24 -2.27 2.91 -13.02
C ASP A 24 -3.56 3.39 -12.36
N THR A 25 -4.15 2.59 -11.48
CA THR A 25 -5.39 2.92 -10.78
C THR A 25 -5.24 2.70 -9.28
N ARG A 26 -6.09 3.41 -8.53
CA ARG A 26 -6.10 3.25 -7.07
C ARG A 26 -6.51 1.84 -6.66
N GLU A 27 -7.46 1.24 -7.38
CA GLU A 27 -7.92 -0.10 -7.06
C GLU A 27 -6.82 -1.13 -7.21
N GLU A 28 -6.08 -1.08 -8.32
CA GLU A 28 -4.92 -1.95 -8.50
C GLU A 28 -3.88 -1.73 -7.41
N LEU A 29 -3.64 -0.47 -7.08
CA LEU A 29 -2.62 -0.13 -6.09
C LEU A 29 -2.99 -0.66 -4.71
N VAL A 30 -4.25 -0.50 -4.31
CA VAL A 30 -4.71 -1.02 -3.01
C VAL A 30 -4.58 -2.53 -2.97
N ASP A 31 -4.99 -3.23 -4.04
CA ASP A 31 -4.87 -4.67 -4.08
C ASP A 31 -3.41 -5.13 -3.96
N ALA A 32 -2.51 -4.49 -4.69
CA ALA A 32 -1.10 -4.83 -4.63
C ALA A 32 -0.50 -4.54 -3.25
N ALA A 33 -0.88 -3.41 -2.66
CA ALA A 33 -0.39 -3.02 -1.34
C ALA A 33 -0.91 -3.97 -0.26
N VAL A 34 -2.18 -4.39 -0.36
CA VAL A 34 -2.75 -5.36 0.57
C VAL A 34 -2.00 -6.68 0.49
N GLN A 35 -1.74 -7.17 -0.73
CA GLN A 35 -1.00 -8.41 -0.91
C GLN A 35 0.41 -8.31 -0.32
N HIS A 36 1.07 -7.19 -0.51
CA HIS A 36 2.38 -6.94 0.08
C HIS A 36 2.30 -6.96 1.60
N ALA A 37 1.32 -6.27 2.18
CA ALA A 37 1.17 -6.19 3.62
C ALA A 37 0.90 -7.57 4.23
N VAL A 38 0.06 -8.37 3.58
CA VAL A 38 -0.26 -9.72 4.05
C VAL A 38 0.94 -10.64 3.95
N ALA A 39 1.65 -10.60 2.81
CA ALA A 39 2.73 -11.54 2.54
C ALA A 39 4.02 -11.18 3.30
N VAL A 40 4.32 -9.89 3.42
CA VAL A 40 5.61 -9.44 3.95
C VAL A 40 5.49 -8.99 5.41
N HIS A 41 4.43 -8.26 5.74
CA HIS A 41 4.27 -7.68 7.07
C HIS A 41 3.31 -8.43 7.98
N GLY A 42 2.69 -9.50 7.48
CA GLY A 42 1.83 -10.35 8.30
C GLY A 42 0.49 -9.74 8.67
N HIS A 43 0.05 -8.70 7.96
CA HIS A 43 -1.26 -8.13 8.22
C HIS A 43 -2.37 -9.04 7.70
N HIS A 44 -3.57 -8.86 8.23
CA HIS A 44 -4.75 -9.52 7.72
C HIS A 44 -5.44 -8.65 6.68
N ASP A 45 -5.92 -9.25 5.61
CA ASP A 45 -6.73 -8.54 4.63
C ASP A 45 -8.07 -8.17 5.27
N SER A 46 -8.30 -6.88 5.44
CA SER A 46 -9.52 -6.37 6.05
C SER A 46 -9.91 -5.05 5.41
N PRO A 47 -11.18 -4.65 5.52
CA PRO A 47 -11.60 -3.32 5.04
C PRO A 47 -10.84 -2.18 5.70
N GLU A 48 -10.45 -2.35 6.96
CA GLU A 48 -9.68 -1.35 7.68
C GLU A 48 -8.30 -1.18 7.07
N LEU A 49 -7.63 -2.28 6.76
CA LEU A 49 -6.32 -2.26 6.13
C LEU A 49 -6.40 -1.58 4.77
N ARG A 50 -7.39 -1.94 3.97
CA ARG A 50 -7.59 -1.34 2.65
C ARG A 50 -7.83 0.16 2.75
N HIS A 51 -8.62 0.57 3.72
CA HIS A 51 -8.91 1.99 3.94
C HIS A 51 -7.64 2.76 4.31
N GLU A 52 -6.83 2.22 5.21
CA GLU A 52 -5.58 2.87 5.60
C GLU A 52 -4.59 2.97 4.44
N LEU A 53 -4.46 1.92 3.66
CA LEU A 53 -3.57 1.94 2.51
C LEU A 53 -4.06 2.94 1.46
N ALA A 54 -5.37 3.03 1.26
CA ALA A 54 -5.93 4.01 0.33
C ALA A 54 -5.61 5.44 0.73
N ARG A 55 -5.54 5.72 2.04
CA ARG A 55 -5.19 7.05 2.54
C ARG A 55 -3.73 7.40 2.31
N MET A 56 -2.88 6.41 2.12
CA MET A 56 -1.45 6.62 1.91
C MET A 56 -1.09 6.83 0.44
N ILE A 57 -2.04 6.66 -0.45
CA ILE A 57 -1.80 6.77 -1.88
C ILE A 57 -1.48 8.21 -2.27
N LYS A 58 -0.43 8.36 -3.05
CA LYS A 58 0.01 9.65 -3.56
C LYS A 58 -0.01 9.63 -5.08
N SER A 59 -0.20 10.79 -5.67
CA SER A 59 -0.12 10.95 -7.12
C SER A 59 1.30 11.29 -7.53
N GLN A 60 1.71 10.68 -8.61
CA GLN A 60 2.99 11.02 -9.22
C GLN A 60 2.86 12.22 -10.12
#